data_0b9826f5a2c6cf342d62afdd915b294b
#
_entry.id   0b9826f5a2c6cf342d62afdd915b294b
#
_cell.length_a   1.000
_cell.length_b   1.000
_cell.length_c   1.000
_cell.angle_alpha   90.00
_cell.angle_beta   90.00
_cell.angle_gamma   90.00
#
_symmetry.space_group_name_H-M   'P 1'
#
loop_
_entity.id
_entity.type
_entity.pdbx_description
1 polymer ?
#
loop_
_entity_poly.entity_id
_entity_poly.type
_entity_poly.pdbx_seq_one_letter_code
_entity_poly.pdbx_strand_id
1 'polypeptide(L)'
;LTTDLLLQQIEEQDTLHLHCDSVWIYFDTTMKAENMYAYNHVKFFRQDMQGVSDLLHYDVKDSLVYFLGLPVLWSEENQFTADTISLKTSKTTIKEMYMYPNVIIAQNSDTTTKKYFNQISGKRFRADFSKGKIKFAEIQQQVKTIYYFWEEGKKTKKLTGINIGESSKLNLYFEKGQLKKMTAIDMPKFYLDDEGRIEEKEKTLKGFIWLEEHRPMSKTDIFKHRD
;
A
#
# COMPACT_ATOMS: atom_id res chain seq x y z
N LEU A 1 10.94 7.12 -30.61
CA LEU A 1 9.65 7.76 -30.38
C LEU A 1 9.08 7.15 -29.10
N THR A 2 9.33 7.78 -27.97
CA THR A 2 8.67 7.50 -26.69
C THR A 2 7.24 8.02 -26.84
N THR A 3 6.31 7.12 -27.08
CA THR A 3 4.89 7.43 -27.02
C THR A 3 4.46 7.34 -25.55
N ASP A 4 4.35 8.48 -24.89
CA ASP A 4 3.70 8.58 -23.58
C ASP A 4 2.24 8.17 -23.77
N LEU A 5 1.89 6.95 -23.38
CA LEU A 5 0.52 6.47 -23.46
C LEU A 5 -0.21 6.80 -22.18
N LEU A 6 -1.22 7.68 -22.28
CA LEU A 6 -2.12 8.01 -21.20
C LEU A 6 -3.41 7.20 -21.36
N LEU A 7 -3.68 6.27 -20.44
CA LEU A 7 -4.99 5.65 -20.29
C LEU A 7 -5.78 6.39 -19.22
N GLN A 8 -6.95 6.87 -19.57
CA GLN A 8 -7.84 7.59 -18.68
C GLN A 8 -9.18 6.85 -18.61
N GLN A 9 -9.51 6.33 -17.43
CA GLN A 9 -10.85 5.83 -17.15
C GLN A 9 -11.63 6.96 -16.46
N ILE A 10 -12.66 7.47 -17.13
CA ILE A 10 -13.49 8.56 -16.64
C ILE A 10 -14.71 7.96 -15.94
N GLU A 11 -14.86 8.20 -14.65
CA GLU A 11 -16.13 8.12 -13.93
C GLU A 11 -16.41 9.45 -13.23
N GLU A 12 -17.67 9.72 -12.93
CA GLU A 12 -18.20 11.05 -12.50
C GLU A 12 -17.52 11.68 -11.28
N GLN A 13 -16.65 10.97 -10.54
CA GLN A 13 -15.99 11.52 -9.33
C GLN A 13 -14.51 11.19 -9.17
N ASP A 14 -13.91 10.24 -9.95
CA ASP A 14 -12.52 9.86 -9.68
C ASP A 14 -11.84 9.24 -10.93
N THR A 15 -11.06 10.03 -11.62
CA THR A 15 -10.34 9.57 -12.82
C THR A 15 -9.05 8.86 -12.44
N LEU A 16 -8.86 7.63 -12.92
CA LEU A 16 -7.58 6.94 -12.89
C LEU A 16 -6.71 7.42 -14.06
N HIS A 17 -5.53 7.92 -13.77
CA HIS A 17 -4.50 8.26 -14.74
C HIS A 17 -3.39 7.21 -14.67
N LEU A 18 -3.03 6.62 -15.80
CA LEU A 18 -1.98 5.60 -15.91
C LEU A 18 -0.96 6.02 -16.96
N HIS A 19 0.32 5.89 -16.63
CA HIS A 19 1.45 6.07 -17.54
C HIS A 19 2.34 4.81 -17.51
N CYS A 20 2.90 4.44 -18.67
CA CYS A 20 3.86 3.37 -18.84
C CYS A 20 4.55 3.50 -20.22
N ASP A 21 5.61 2.73 -20.46
CA ASP A 21 6.32 2.77 -21.75
C ASP A 21 5.53 2.10 -22.87
N SER A 22 4.79 1.02 -22.57
CA SER A 22 4.00 0.30 -23.56
C SER A 22 2.78 -0.39 -22.94
N VAL A 23 1.71 -0.52 -23.75
CA VAL A 23 0.49 -1.25 -23.37
C VAL A 23 0.17 -2.28 -24.44
N TRP A 24 -0.16 -3.48 -23.97
CA TRP A 24 -0.66 -4.57 -24.80
C TRP A 24 -2.06 -4.94 -24.32
N ILE A 25 -3.02 -4.95 -25.25
CA ILE A 25 -4.41 -5.30 -24.96
C ILE A 25 -4.78 -6.51 -25.81
N TYR A 26 -5.23 -7.56 -25.15
CA TYR A 26 -5.73 -8.77 -25.77
C TYR A 26 -7.25 -8.76 -25.77
N PHE A 27 -7.83 -9.14 -26.92
CA PHE A 27 -9.28 -9.15 -27.13
C PHE A 27 -9.77 -10.58 -27.33
N ASP A 28 -10.99 -10.85 -26.88
CA ASP A 28 -11.69 -12.09 -27.18
C ASP A 28 -12.21 -12.12 -28.63
N THR A 29 -12.85 -13.23 -29.01
CA THR A 29 -13.44 -13.40 -30.35
C THR A 29 -14.58 -12.43 -30.65
N THR A 30 -15.11 -11.73 -29.64
CA THR A 30 -16.17 -10.72 -29.76
C THR A 30 -15.63 -9.29 -29.71
N MET A 31 -14.30 -9.12 -29.78
CA MET A 31 -13.59 -7.83 -29.67
C MET A 31 -13.77 -7.12 -28.33
N LYS A 32 -14.00 -7.87 -27.26
CA LYS A 32 -13.97 -7.35 -25.90
C LYS A 32 -12.59 -7.59 -25.29
N ALA A 33 -12.06 -6.59 -24.58
CA ALA A 33 -10.79 -6.73 -23.88
C ALA A 33 -10.88 -7.83 -22.82
N GLU A 34 -9.93 -8.77 -22.84
CA GLU A 34 -9.76 -9.81 -21.83
C GLU A 34 -8.63 -9.50 -20.87
N ASN A 35 -7.48 -9.06 -21.42
CA ASN A 35 -6.29 -8.78 -20.63
C ASN A 35 -5.62 -7.50 -21.13
N MET A 36 -5.09 -6.73 -20.20
CA MET A 36 -4.26 -5.57 -20.48
C MET A 36 -2.95 -5.68 -19.68
N TYR A 37 -1.84 -5.43 -20.35
CA TYR A 37 -0.51 -5.38 -19.75
C TYR A 37 0.10 -4.01 -20.02
N ALA A 38 0.54 -3.33 -18.96
CA ALA A 38 1.31 -2.10 -19.04
C ALA A 38 2.73 -2.41 -18.57
N TYR A 39 3.74 -2.12 -19.40
CA TYR A 39 5.12 -2.49 -19.16
C TYR A 39 5.97 -1.27 -18.93
N ASN A 40 6.89 -1.40 -17.99
CA ASN A 40 7.96 -0.50 -17.61
C ASN A 40 7.47 0.87 -17.15
N HIS A 41 8.10 1.36 -16.11
CA HIS A 41 7.83 2.67 -15.51
C HIS A 41 6.35 2.93 -15.27
N VAL A 42 5.61 1.87 -14.93
CA VAL A 42 4.18 1.99 -14.65
C VAL A 42 3.96 2.91 -13.47
N LYS A 43 3.22 3.97 -13.69
CA LYS A 43 2.80 4.92 -12.66
C LYS A 43 1.32 5.18 -12.81
N PHE A 44 0.60 5.18 -11.70
CA PHE A 44 -0.78 5.60 -11.72
C PHE A 44 -1.09 6.58 -10.60
N PHE A 45 -2.04 7.44 -10.89
CA PHE A 45 -2.58 8.41 -9.97
C PHE A 45 -4.10 8.34 -9.97
N ARG A 46 -4.66 8.15 -8.80
CA ARG A 46 -6.05 8.40 -8.42
C ARG A 46 -6.03 9.11 -7.07
N GLN A 47 -7.02 9.94 -6.77
CA GLN A 47 -6.99 10.78 -5.58
C GLN A 47 -6.86 9.97 -4.27
N ASP A 48 -7.49 8.80 -4.19
CA ASP A 48 -7.48 7.91 -3.01
C ASP A 48 -6.34 6.89 -3.02
N MET A 49 -5.67 6.66 -4.16
CA MET A 49 -4.60 5.68 -4.29
C MET A 49 -3.63 6.05 -5.43
N GLN A 50 -2.36 5.91 -5.17
CA GLN A 50 -1.28 6.09 -6.14
C GLN A 50 -0.37 4.87 -6.14
N GLY A 51 0.38 4.66 -7.21
CA GLY A 51 1.31 3.55 -7.25
C GLY A 51 2.30 3.57 -8.38
N VAL A 52 3.32 2.74 -8.20
CA VAL A 52 4.38 2.49 -9.18
C VAL A 52 4.69 1.00 -9.22
N SER A 53 5.09 0.50 -10.40
CA SER A 53 5.55 -0.88 -10.60
C SER A 53 6.28 -1.01 -11.94
N ASP A 54 6.92 -2.15 -12.19
CA ASP A 54 7.50 -2.41 -13.52
C ASP A 54 6.47 -2.98 -14.48
N LEU A 55 5.48 -3.70 -13.95
CA LEU A 55 4.41 -4.34 -14.73
C LEU A 55 3.07 -4.18 -14.02
N LEU A 56 2.05 -3.78 -14.78
CA LEU A 56 0.64 -3.90 -14.40
C LEU A 56 -0.03 -4.87 -15.35
N HIS A 57 -0.72 -5.86 -14.80
CA HIS A 57 -1.61 -6.76 -15.53
C HIS A 57 -3.04 -6.59 -15.03
N TYR A 58 -3.97 -6.30 -15.92
CA TYR A 58 -5.39 -6.26 -15.63
C TYR A 58 -6.11 -7.41 -16.31
N ASP A 59 -6.60 -8.37 -15.51
CA ASP A 59 -7.54 -9.39 -15.92
C ASP A 59 -8.95 -8.81 -15.87
N VAL A 60 -9.50 -8.53 -17.03
CA VAL A 60 -10.82 -7.87 -17.17
C VAL A 60 -11.94 -8.79 -16.71
N LYS A 61 -11.85 -10.10 -17.02
CA LYS A 61 -12.86 -11.11 -16.68
C LYS A 61 -13.03 -11.22 -15.17
N ASP A 62 -11.93 -11.35 -14.46
CA ASP A 62 -11.93 -11.53 -13.00
C ASP A 62 -11.90 -10.18 -12.25
N SER A 63 -11.77 -9.06 -12.98
CA SER A 63 -11.65 -7.71 -12.43
C SER A 63 -10.50 -7.59 -11.44
N LEU A 64 -9.36 -8.23 -11.75
CA LEU A 64 -8.15 -8.27 -10.95
C LEU A 64 -7.05 -7.45 -11.61
N VAL A 65 -6.48 -6.52 -10.85
CA VAL A 65 -5.30 -5.76 -11.25
C VAL A 65 -4.11 -6.27 -10.44
N TYR A 66 -3.06 -6.71 -11.12
CA TYR A 66 -1.81 -7.16 -10.52
C TYR A 66 -0.72 -6.11 -10.77
N PHE A 67 0.04 -5.82 -9.73
CA PHE A 67 1.24 -4.99 -9.78
C PHE A 67 2.43 -5.86 -9.44
N LEU A 68 3.42 -5.89 -10.31
CA LEU A 68 4.59 -6.78 -10.25
C LEU A 68 5.88 -5.96 -10.51
N GLY A 69 7.01 -6.51 -10.09
CA GLY A 69 8.30 -5.82 -10.22
C GLY A 69 8.41 -4.65 -9.24
N LEU A 70 8.66 -4.99 -7.97
CA LEU A 70 8.83 -4.02 -6.88
C LEU A 70 7.69 -3.00 -6.76
N PRO A 71 6.43 -3.45 -6.72
CA PRO A 71 5.31 -2.54 -6.63
C PRO A 71 5.30 -1.76 -5.31
N VAL A 72 4.97 -0.48 -5.41
CA VAL A 72 4.69 0.37 -4.27
C VAL A 72 3.33 1.04 -4.48
N LEU A 73 2.42 0.86 -3.56
CA LEU A 73 1.14 1.56 -3.55
C LEU A 73 1.07 2.49 -2.34
N TRP A 74 0.39 3.61 -2.50
CA TRP A 74 0.10 4.55 -1.43
C TRP A 74 -1.40 4.82 -1.36
N SER A 75 -1.94 4.83 -0.15
CA SER A 75 -3.29 5.27 0.15
C SER A 75 -3.29 6.02 1.47
N GLU A 76 -3.81 7.24 1.47
CA GLU A 76 -3.67 8.17 2.59
C GLU A 76 -2.18 8.31 2.99
N GLU A 77 -1.84 8.09 4.27
CA GLU A 77 -0.46 8.15 4.80
C GLU A 77 0.24 6.79 4.81
N ASN A 78 -0.37 5.75 4.19
CA ASN A 78 0.18 4.41 4.20
C ASN A 78 0.91 4.10 2.90
N GLN A 79 2.05 3.44 3.02
CA GLN A 79 2.81 2.82 1.95
C GLN A 79 2.69 1.30 2.05
N PHE A 80 2.42 0.65 0.93
CA PHE A 80 2.26 -0.79 0.80
C PHE A 80 3.30 -1.33 -0.17
N THR A 81 4.12 -2.29 0.24
CA THR A 81 5.12 -2.96 -0.60
C THR A 81 5.06 -4.46 -0.40
N ALA A 82 5.26 -5.20 -1.48
CA ALA A 82 5.40 -6.66 -1.51
C ALA A 82 6.03 -7.06 -2.85
N ASP A 83 6.32 -8.35 -3.07
CA ASP A 83 6.77 -8.81 -4.39
C ASP A 83 5.62 -8.74 -5.42
N THR A 84 4.39 -8.97 -4.96
CA THR A 84 3.16 -8.85 -5.75
C THR A 84 2.08 -8.18 -4.94
N ILE A 85 1.41 -7.19 -5.53
CA ILE A 85 0.20 -6.59 -4.99
C ILE A 85 -0.92 -6.78 -6.01
N SER A 86 -2.10 -7.21 -5.57
CA SER A 86 -3.27 -7.30 -6.44
C SER A 86 -4.49 -6.64 -5.81
N LEU A 87 -5.29 -6.01 -6.67
CA LEU A 87 -6.53 -5.35 -6.31
C LEU A 87 -7.69 -6.02 -7.04
N LYS A 88 -8.67 -6.47 -6.29
CA LYS A 88 -9.97 -6.86 -6.87
C LYS A 88 -10.87 -5.65 -6.91
N THR A 89 -11.39 -5.36 -8.10
CA THR A 89 -12.25 -4.21 -8.32
C THR A 89 -13.68 -4.65 -8.62
N SER A 90 -14.63 -3.72 -8.47
CA SER A 90 -15.98 -3.85 -9.00
C SER A 90 -16.35 -2.50 -9.58
N LYS A 91 -16.52 -2.45 -10.89
CA LYS A 91 -16.48 -1.19 -11.64
C LYS A 91 -15.15 -0.48 -11.33
N THR A 92 -15.18 0.71 -10.75
CA THR A 92 -14.00 1.49 -10.38
C THR A 92 -13.64 1.43 -8.89
N THR A 93 -14.46 0.72 -8.10
CA THR A 93 -14.26 0.64 -6.64
C THR A 93 -13.41 -0.56 -6.28
N ILE A 94 -12.35 -0.35 -5.50
CA ILE A 94 -11.57 -1.42 -4.90
C ILE A 94 -12.44 -2.15 -3.88
N LYS A 95 -12.47 -3.48 -3.96
CA LYS A 95 -13.16 -4.37 -3.03
C LYS A 95 -12.22 -5.08 -2.10
N GLU A 96 -11.12 -5.59 -2.64
CA GLU A 96 -10.14 -6.33 -1.88
C GLU A 96 -8.73 -5.98 -2.37
N MET A 97 -7.76 -6.06 -1.46
CA MET A 97 -6.33 -5.97 -1.76
C MET A 97 -5.66 -7.21 -1.23
N TYR A 98 -4.74 -7.77 -2.01
CA TYR A 98 -3.91 -8.89 -1.61
C TYR A 98 -2.45 -8.55 -1.85
N MET A 99 -1.56 -9.00 -0.96
CA MET A 99 -0.12 -8.81 -1.09
C MET A 99 0.59 -10.10 -0.70
N TYR A 100 1.62 -10.47 -1.47
CA TYR A 100 2.41 -11.69 -1.24
C TYR A 100 3.63 -11.75 -2.16
N PRO A 101 4.74 -12.34 -1.71
CA PRO A 101 5.25 -12.36 -0.35
C PRO A 101 5.93 -11.04 0.04
N ASN A 102 6.72 -11.06 1.11
CA ASN A 102 7.51 -9.91 1.58
C ASN A 102 6.70 -8.64 1.83
N VAL A 103 5.55 -8.82 2.49
CA VAL A 103 4.64 -7.72 2.79
C VAL A 103 5.25 -6.76 3.79
N ILE A 104 5.27 -5.46 3.47
CA ILE A 104 5.54 -4.38 4.40
C ILE A 104 4.48 -3.29 4.20
N ILE A 105 3.89 -2.86 5.29
CA ILE A 105 2.98 -1.72 5.36
C ILE A 105 3.60 -0.73 6.33
N ALA A 106 3.74 0.50 5.90
CA ALA A 106 4.32 1.55 6.72
C ALA A 106 3.49 2.82 6.69
N GLN A 107 3.49 3.53 7.81
CA GLN A 107 2.84 4.82 7.96
C GLN A 107 3.81 5.77 8.68
N ASN A 108 3.97 6.96 8.17
CA ASN A 108 4.70 7.98 8.88
C ASN A 108 3.91 8.40 10.12
N SER A 109 4.44 8.11 11.31
CA SER A 109 3.81 8.47 12.59
C SER A 109 4.19 9.88 13.08
N ASP A 110 5.22 10.47 12.48
CA ASP A 110 5.70 11.82 12.77
C ASP A 110 5.83 12.66 11.51
N THR A 111 4.77 13.36 11.17
CA THR A 111 4.70 14.22 9.98
C THR A 111 5.69 15.39 10.00
N THR A 112 6.29 15.69 11.15
CA THR A 112 7.21 16.83 11.32
C THR A 112 8.64 16.46 10.94
N THR A 113 9.16 15.34 11.47
CA THR A 113 10.57 14.95 11.27
C THR A 113 10.76 13.82 10.28
N LYS A 114 9.68 13.10 9.91
CA LYS A 114 9.73 11.89 9.08
C LYS A 114 10.74 10.85 9.60
N LYS A 115 10.90 10.77 10.91
CA LYS A 115 11.87 9.87 11.55
C LYS A 115 11.22 8.57 12.03
N TYR A 116 9.96 8.62 12.44
CA TYR A 116 9.28 7.52 13.09
C TYR A 116 8.19 6.94 12.20
N PHE A 117 8.30 5.66 11.91
CA PHE A 117 7.36 4.95 11.03
C PHE A 117 6.71 3.78 11.77
N ASN A 118 5.39 3.79 11.87
CA ASN A 118 4.65 2.59 12.22
C ASN A 118 4.83 1.58 11.08
N GLN A 119 5.17 0.34 11.41
CA GLN A 119 5.50 -0.68 10.42
C GLN A 119 4.83 -1.99 10.76
N ILE A 120 4.35 -2.69 9.76
CA ILE A 120 3.82 -4.06 9.87
C ILE A 120 4.43 -4.87 8.75
N SER A 121 4.94 -6.06 9.04
CA SER A 121 5.37 -7.03 8.03
C SER A 121 4.74 -8.39 8.22
N GLY A 122 4.74 -9.17 7.15
CA GLY A 122 4.28 -10.55 7.13
C GLY A 122 4.50 -11.19 5.76
N LYS A 123 4.04 -12.42 5.57
CA LYS A 123 4.13 -13.06 4.25
C LYS A 123 2.89 -12.87 3.40
N ARG A 124 1.74 -12.70 4.01
CA ARG A 124 0.45 -12.53 3.31
C ARG A 124 -0.34 -11.41 3.95
N PHE A 125 -0.93 -10.60 3.11
CA PHE A 125 -1.87 -9.57 3.51
C PHE A 125 -3.13 -9.67 2.67
N ARG A 126 -4.28 -9.46 3.32
CA ARG A 126 -5.57 -9.25 2.67
C ARG A 126 -6.27 -8.10 3.36
N ALA A 127 -6.90 -7.23 2.58
CA ALA A 127 -7.80 -6.21 3.11
C ALA A 127 -9.12 -6.19 2.34
N ASP A 128 -10.21 -5.96 3.05
CA ASP A 128 -11.55 -5.75 2.52
C ASP A 128 -11.90 -4.26 2.59
N PHE A 129 -12.42 -3.73 1.49
CA PHE A 129 -12.82 -2.33 1.36
C PHE A 129 -14.34 -2.19 1.29
N SER A 130 -14.85 -1.11 1.86
CA SER A 130 -16.24 -0.69 1.72
C SER A 130 -16.28 0.81 1.49
N LYS A 131 -16.91 1.25 0.39
CA LYS A 131 -17.00 2.66 0.01
C LYS A 131 -15.63 3.35 -0.04
N GLY A 132 -14.63 2.68 -0.64
CA GLY A 132 -13.26 3.20 -0.80
C GLY A 132 -12.41 3.21 0.48
N LYS A 133 -12.91 2.72 1.62
CA LYS A 133 -12.17 2.68 2.89
C LYS A 133 -11.95 1.24 3.36
N ILE A 134 -10.80 0.97 3.95
CA ILE A 134 -10.50 -0.32 4.57
C ILE A 134 -11.50 -0.55 5.72
N LYS A 135 -12.13 -1.73 5.71
CA LYS A 135 -13.02 -2.21 6.77
C LYS A 135 -12.35 -3.26 7.64
N PHE A 136 -11.58 -4.13 7.01
CA PHE A 136 -10.87 -5.22 7.66
C PHE A 136 -9.54 -5.45 6.96
N ALA A 137 -8.49 -5.78 7.71
CA ALA A 137 -7.24 -6.26 7.17
C ALA A 137 -6.71 -7.42 8.00
N GLU A 138 -6.06 -8.36 7.32
CA GLU A 138 -5.44 -9.54 7.90
C GLU A 138 -4.02 -9.68 7.39
N ILE A 139 -3.08 -9.86 8.30
CA ILE A 139 -1.69 -10.15 8.01
C ILE A 139 -1.38 -11.52 8.60
N GLN A 140 -0.69 -12.38 7.84
CA GLN A 140 -0.39 -13.75 8.23
C GLN A 140 1.06 -14.10 7.99
N GLN A 141 1.54 -15.04 8.82
CA GLN A 141 2.85 -15.68 8.77
C GLN A 141 4.00 -14.72 9.06
N GLN A 142 4.65 -14.96 10.22
CA GLN A 142 5.81 -14.19 10.67
C GLN A 142 5.50 -12.69 10.80
N VAL A 143 4.34 -12.37 11.37
CA VAL A 143 3.93 -10.99 11.54
C VAL A 143 4.83 -10.30 12.56
N LYS A 144 5.36 -9.15 12.17
CA LYS A 144 6.10 -8.24 13.04
C LYS A 144 5.51 -6.85 12.96
N THR A 145 5.50 -6.14 14.07
CA THR A 145 4.96 -4.79 14.17
C THR A 145 5.90 -3.88 14.91
N ILE A 146 5.97 -2.63 14.48
CA ILE A 146 6.58 -1.52 15.20
C ILE A 146 5.54 -0.42 15.25
N TYR A 147 5.22 0.07 16.44
CA TYR A 147 4.22 1.11 16.62
C TYR A 147 4.71 2.14 17.64
N TYR A 148 4.68 3.42 17.28
CA TYR A 148 5.07 4.53 18.11
C TYR A 148 3.87 5.18 18.78
N PHE A 149 3.95 5.41 20.09
CA PHE A 149 2.90 6.07 20.85
C PHE A 149 3.24 7.54 21.04
N TRP A 150 2.26 8.38 20.80
CA TRP A 150 2.37 9.81 20.90
C TRP A 150 1.32 10.37 21.86
N GLU A 151 1.72 11.25 22.74
CA GLU A 151 0.82 12.04 23.57
C GLU A 151 0.62 13.42 22.94
N GLU A 152 -0.63 13.84 22.79
CA GLU A 152 -0.95 15.16 22.28
C GLU A 152 -0.81 16.20 23.38
N GLY A 153 0.21 17.03 23.29
CA GLY A 153 0.38 18.22 24.12
C GLY A 153 -0.30 19.46 23.50
N LYS A 154 -0.44 20.53 24.28
CA LYS A 154 -1.09 21.77 23.81
C LYS A 154 -0.42 22.42 22.59
N LYS A 155 0.86 22.18 22.34
CA LYS A 155 1.63 22.77 21.22
C LYS A 155 2.47 21.77 20.44
N THR A 156 2.79 20.61 21.00
CA THR A 156 3.67 19.61 20.38
C THR A 156 3.21 18.21 20.75
N LYS A 157 3.38 17.27 19.84
CA LYS A 157 3.26 15.84 20.15
C LYS A 157 4.54 15.38 20.83
N LYS A 158 4.41 14.59 21.88
CA LYS A 158 5.53 13.97 22.59
C LYS A 158 5.52 12.48 22.37
N LEU A 159 6.64 11.93 21.92
CA LEU A 159 6.84 10.49 21.86
C LEU A 159 6.87 9.92 23.28
N THR A 160 6.01 8.94 23.56
CA THR A 160 5.88 8.34 24.90
C THR A 160 6.33 6.90 24.97
N GLY A 161 6.53 6.26 23.80
CA GLY A 161 7.03 4.89 23.77
C GLY A 161 6.95 4.25 22.38
N ILE A 162 7.52 3.06 22.31
CA ILE A 162 7.50 2.20 21.14
C ILE A 162 7.01 0.80 21.55
N ASN A 163 6.16 0.21 20.74
CA ASN A 163 5.74 -1.18 20.89
C ASN A 163 6.33 -2.00 19.73
N ILE A 164 7.02 -3.05 20.06
CA ILE A 164 7.49 -4.07 19.10
C ILE A 164 6.71 -5.33 19.35
N GLY A 165 6.10 -5.88 18.29
CA GLY A 165 5.23 -7.04 18.37
C GLY A 165 5.58 -8.12 17.38
N GLU A 166 5.31 -9.37 17.76
CA GLU A 166 5.38 -10.54 16.91
C GLU A 166 4.14 -11.42 17.11
N SER A 167 3.65 -12.02 16.04
CA SER A 167 2.56 -13.01 16.07
C SER A 167 2.55 -13.84 14.78
N SER A 168 1.77 -14.92 14.76
CA SER A 168 1.55 -15.67 13.52
C SER A 168 0.53 -14.98 12.61
N LYS A 169 -0.41 -14.25 13.22
CA LYS A 169 -1.52 -13.59 12.52
C LYS A 169 -1.96 -12.33 13.26
N LEU A 170 -2.29 -11.29 12.49
CA LEU A 170 -2.80 -10.03 13.00
C LEU A 170 -4.07 -9.64 12.22
N ASN A 171 -5.16 -9.40 12.91
CA ASN A 171 -6.41 -8.89 12.36
C ASN A 171 -6.63 -7.46 12.81
N LEU A 172 -6.94 -6.58 11.86
CA LEU A 172 -7.21 -5.16 12.06
C LEU A 172 -8.64 -4.84 11.62
N TYR A 173 -9.41 -4.22 12.49
CA TYR A 173 -10.80 -3.85 12.24
C TYR A 173 -10.93 -2.34 12.23
N PHE A 174 -11.51 -1.81 11.17
CA PHE A 174 -11.64 -0.37 10.96
C PHE A 174 -13.11 0.06 10.94
N GLU A 175 -13.38 1.23 11.47
CA GLU A 175 -14.66 1.90 11.38
C GLU A 175 -14.43 3.33 10.87
N LYS A 176 -15.10 3.70 9.76
CA LYS A 176 -14.94 5.01 9.12
C LYS A 176 -13.49 5.36 8.76
N GLY A 177 -12.65 4.34 8.47
CA GLY A 177 -11.23 4.50 8.15
C GLY A 177 -10.30 4.58 9.38
N GLN A 178 -10.81 4.52 10.60
CA GLN A 178 -10.01 4.52 11.82
C GLN A 178 -9.89 3.11 12.40
N LEU A 179 -8.68 2.72 12.80
CA LEU A 179 -8.46 1.45 13.51
C LEU A 179 -9.23 1.45 14.84
N LYS A 180 -10.12 0.47 15.01
CA LYS A 180 -10.93 0.30 16.22
C LYS A 180 -10.50 -0.88 17.08
N LYS A 181 -10.04 -1.94 16.43
CA LYS A 181 -9.66 -3.16 17.14
C LYS A 181 -8.52 -3.86 16.41
N MET A 182 -7.58 -4.35 17.18
CA MET A 182 -6.50 -5.22 16.73
C MET A 182 -6.57 -6.53 17.49
N THR A 183 -6.36 -7.66 16.80
CA THR A 183 -6.29 -8.99 17.42
C THR A 183 -5.07 -9.72 16.90
N ALA A 184 -4.11 -9.98 17.76
CA ALA A 184 -2.98 -10.84 17.47
C ALA A 184 -3.30 -12.27 17.89
N ILE A 185 -2.96 -13.24 17.05
CA ILE A 185 -3.33 -14.65 17.18
C ILE A 185 -2.06 -15.49 17.04
N ASP A 186 -2.03 -16.61 17.77
CA ASP A 186 -0.95 -17.57 17.86
C ASP A 186 0.37 -16.96 18.34
N MET A 187 0.66 -17.22 19.62
CA MET A 187 1.88 -16.82 20.32
C MET A 187 2.23 -15.33 20.20
N PRO A 188 1.28 -14.42 20.47
CA PRO A 188 1.59 -13.00 20.41
C PRO A 188 2.63 -12.64 21.48
N LYS A 189 3.65 -11.88 21.05
CA LYS A 189 4.64 -11.28 21.94
C LYS A 189 4.65 -9.79 21.66
N PHE A 190 4.51 -8.97 22.71
CA PHE A 190 4.57 -7.53 22.62
C PHE A 190 5.51 -7.00 23.67
N TYR A 191 6.36 -6.10 23.25
CA TYR A 191 7.31 -5.41 24.10
C TYR A 191 7.07 -3.91 23.98
N LEU A 192 6.80 -3.25 25.10
CA LEU A 192 6.59 -1.80 25.20
C LEU A 192 7.69 -1.20 26.06
N ASP A 193 8.39 -0.19 25.54
CA ASP A 193 9.41 0.54 26.27
C ASP A 193 9.54 1.99 25.77
N ASP A 194 10.38 2.76 26.47
CA ASP A 194 10.83 4.06 25.97
C ASP A 194 11.64 3.89 24.69
N GLU A 195 11.38 4.75 23.71
CA GLU A 195 12.09 4.70 22.41
C GLU A 195 13.61 4.76 22.58
N GLY A 196 14.12 5.56 23.50
CA GLY A 196 15.54 5.70 23.76
C GLY A 196 16.24 4.46 24.33
N ARG A 197 15.50 3.45 24.79
CA ARG A 197 16.07 2.17 25.28
C ARG A 197 16.12 1.09 24.23
N ILE A 198 15.44 1.28 23.10
CA ILE A 198 15.41 0.32 22.01
C ILE A 198 16.59 0.59 21.06
N GLU A 199 17.29 -0.46 20.67
CA GLU A 199 18.38 -0.35 19.71
C GLU A 199 17.85 0.08 18.33
N GLU A 200 18.59 0.93 17.59
CA GLU A 200 18.16 1.46 16.27
C GLU A 200 17.82 0.36 15.27
N LYS A 201 18.55 -0.77 15.28
CA LYS A 201 18.28 -1.92 14.42
C LYS A 201 16.91 -2.58 14.65
N GLU A 202 16.32 -2.41 15.84
CA GLU A 202 15.02 -2.97 16.22
C GLU A 202 13.86 -2.03 15.87
N LYS A 203 14.16 -0.76 15.56
CA LYS A 203 13.19 0.26 15.15
C LYS A 203 12.82 0.21 13.68
N THR A 204 13.41 -0.73 12.93
CA THR A 204 13.19 -0.87 11.49
C THR A 204 13.02 -2.33 11.12
N LEU A 205 11.92 -2.67 10.46
CA LEU A 205 11.69 -4.02 9.96
C LEU A 205 12.61 -4.31 8.77
N LYS A 206 13.07 -5.55 8.67
CA LYS A 206 13.91 -5.98 7.55
C LYS A 206 13.22 -5.75 6.21
N GLY A 207 13.88 -5.03 5.31
CA GLY A 207 13.36 -4.72 3.98
C GLY A 207 12.49 -3.45 3.91
N PHE A 208 12.26 -2.76 5.03
CA PHE A 208 11.56 -1.49 5.02
C PHE A 208 12.40 -0.39 4.36
N ILE A 209 11.79 0.30 3.40
CA ILE A 209 12.30 1.52 2.76
C ILE A 209 11.11 2.46 2.60
N TRP A 210 11.27 3.72 2.99
CA TRP A 210 10.26 4.74 2.74
C TRP A 210 10.50 5.38 1.37
N LEU A 211 9.52 5.27 0.48
CA LEU A 211 9.63 5.57 -0.95
C LEU A 211 8.70 6.73 -1.39
N GLU A 212 8.38 7.63 -0.48
CA GLU A 212 7.44 8.74 -0.74
C GLU A 212 7.89 9.63 -1.90
N GLU A 213 9.21 9.78 -2.14
CA GLU A 213 9.74 10.54 -3.27
C GLU A 213 9.33 9.99 -4.64
N HIS A 214 8.95 8.71 -4.68
CA HIS A 214 8.46 8.06 -5.92
C HIS A 214 6.95 8.16 -6.09
N ARG A 215 6.23 8.64 -5.07
CA ARG A 215 4.78 8.75 -5.08
C ARG A 215 4.30 9.82 -6.06
N PRO A 216 3.46 9.49 -7.05
CA PRO A 216 2.81 10.51 -7.86
C PRO A 216 1.81 11.31 -7.02
N MET A 217 2.05 12.59 -6.81
CA MET A 217 1.20 13.47 -6.00
C MET A 217 0.13 14.18 -6.83
N SER A 218 0.22 14.10 -8.16
CA SER A 218 -0.71 14.70 -9.11
C SER A 218 -0.79 13.88 -10.40
N LYS A 219 -1.81 14.16 -11.21
CA LYS A 219 -1.95 13.55 -12.53
C LYS A 219 -0.79 13.87 -13.49
N THR A 220 -0.02 14.91 -13.24
CA THR A 220 1.14 15.28 -14.05
C THR A 220 2.43 14.62 -13.58
N ASP A 221 2.48 14.13 -12.32
CA ASP A 221 3.67 13.48 -11.77
C ASP A 221 3.90 12.08 -12.35
N ILE A 222 2.88 11.46 -12.95
CA ILE A 222 3.02 10.15 -13.59
C ILE A 222 3.99 10.19 -14.78
N PHE A 223 4.21 11.36 -15.40
CA PHE A 223 5.13 11.53 -16.54
C PHE A 223 6.58 11.84 -16.13
N LYS A 224 6.85 12.11 -14.85
CA LYS A 224 8.21 12.37 -14.38
C LYS A 224 9.03 11.07 -14.46
N HIS A 225 10.13 11.09 -15.22
CA HIS A 225 11.07 9.97 -15.24
C HIS A 225 11.73 9.81 -13.87
N ARG A 226 12.04 8.57 -13.50
CA ARG A 226 12.99 8.26 -12.44
C ARG A 226 14.38 8.33 -13.07
N ASP A 227 15.21 9.24 -12.62
CA ASP A 227 16.65 9.19 -12.90
C ASP A 227 17.29 8.08 -12.06
#